data_b7c31eb9aed5ed20c47c7b1e34b55b51
#
_entry.id   b7c31eb9aed5ed20c47c7b1e34b55b51
#
_cell.length_a   1.000
_cell.length_b   1.000
_cell.length_c   1.000
_cell.angle_alpha   90.00
_cell.angle_beta   90.00
_cell.angle_gamma   90.00
#
_symmetry.space_group_name_H-M   'P 1'
#
loop_
_entity.id
_entity.type
_entity.pdbx_description
1 polymer ?
#
loop_
_entity_poly.entity_id
_entity_poly.type
_entity_poly.pdbx_seq_one_letter_code
_entity_poly.pdbx_strand_id
1 'polypeptide(L)'
;MHGPSEGVSEETDEANSAVKIVGGNVFVELDPDHPGFKDEGYRSRRNEIAKIALEWNEMSMDERRSKKIPHAPYSEDEDAVWAAIMERITPVHEKYACKQYLENARKLGLPNDRIPQLQEVSETLEEMTGFRQEPVGGLVHPKTFHTALANRVFLSTQYIRHSSRPFYTPEPDVVHELVGHTAMLGVPEWAELNVLFGKADMRTESEAAINRLGSVYWYVLEFGACRENGEV
;
A
#
# COMPACT_ATOMS: atom_id res chain seq x y z
N MET A 1 -32.43 37.61 -13.19
CA MET A 1 -31.00 37.73 -12.92
C MET A 1 -30.60 36.45 -12.19
N HIS A 2 -30.05 35.50 -12.93
CA HIS A 2 -29.47 34.30 -12.35
C HIS A 2 -27.98 34.58 -12.14
N GLY A 3 -27.53 34.52 -10.89
CA GLY A 3 -26.12 34.64 -10.56
C GLY A 3 -25.36 33.39 -11.06
N PRO A 4 -24.07 33.53 -11.36
CA PRO A 4 -23.26 32.39 -11.79
C PRO A 4 -23.10 31.40 -10.63
N SER A 5 -23.37 30.13 -10.91
CA SER A 5 -22.98 29.03 -10.05
C SER A 5 -21.45 29.01 -9.98
N GLU A 6 -20.88 29.27 -8.81
CA GLU A 6 -19.47 29.06 -8.55
C GLU A 6 -19.18 27.55 -8.81
N GLY A 7 -18.46 27.31 -9.87
CA GLY A 7 -17.97 25.98 -10.18
C GLY A 7 -16.97 25.55 -9.09
N VAL A 8 -17.34 24.55 -8.33
CA VAL A 8 -16.42 23.85 -7.41
C VAL A 8 -15.36 23.21 -8.30
N SER A 9 -14.09 23.63 -8.17
CA SER A 9 -12.99 23.01 -8.89
C SER A 9 -12.80 21.60 -8.35
N GLU A 10 -13.00 20.59 -9.21
CA GLU A 10 -12.53 19.22 -8.95
C GLU A 10 -11.04 19.17 -9.29
N GLU A 11 -10.20 19.03 -8.28
CA GLU A 11 -8.80 18.70 -8.46
C GLU A 11 -8.63 17.20 -8.21
N THR A 12 -8.20 16.47 -9.25
CA THR A 12 -7.71 15.09 -9.10
C THR A 12 -6.25 15.15 -8.71
N ASP A 13 -5.87 14.44 -7.66
CA ASP A 13 -4.46 14.22 -7.34
C ASP A 13 -3.84 13.37 -8.47
N GLU A 14 -2.97 13.97 -9.29
CA GLU A 14 -2.29 13.28 -10.40
C GLU A 14 -1.47 12.06 -9.93
N ALA A 15 -1.08 12.02 -8.65
CA ALA A 15 -0.38 10.90 -8.05
C ALA A 15 -1.32 9.78 -7.58
N ASN A 16 -2.63 10.05 -7.41
CA ASN A 16 -3.58 9.14 -6.73
C ASN A 16 -4.92 9.09 -7.48
N SER A 17 -4.99 8.25 -8.51
CA SER A 17 -6.13 8.21 -9.45
C SER A 17 -7.50 7.86 -8.82
N ALA A 18 -7.51 7.32 -7.60
CA ALA A 18 -8.73 6.95 -6.88
C ALA A 18 -9.17 8.01 -5.86
N VAL A 19 -8.45 9.13 -5.73
CA VAL A 19 -8.74 10.17 -4.74
C VAL A 19 -9.09 11.47 -5.43
N LYS A 20 -10.24 12.07 -5.04
CA LYS A 20 -10.70 13.38 -5.50
C LYS A 20 -10.74 14.35 -4.34
N ILE A 21 -10.37 15.61 -4.60
CA ILE A 21 -10.51 16.71 -3.66
C ILE A 21 -11.61 17.65 -4.18
N VAL A 22 -12.67 17.79 -3.40
CA VAL A 22 -13.80 18.66 -3.75
C VAL A 22 -14.05 19.64 -2.60
N GLY A 23 -13.86 20.92 -2.85
CA GLY A 23 -14.06 21.95 -1.82
C GLY A 23 -13.21 21.74 -0.55
N GLY A 24 -12.00 21.22 -0.69
CA GLY A 24 -11.09 20.93 0.42
C GLY A 24 -11.40 19.62 1.18
N ASN A 25 -12.39 18.84 0.74
CA ASN A 25 -12.70 17.53 1.30
C ASN A 25 -12.17 16.42 0.41
N VAL A 26 -11.61 15.38 1.04
CA VAL A 26 -11.07 14.20 0.38
C VAL A 26 -12.18 13.16 0.17
N PHE A 27 -12.28 12.65 -1.04
CA PHE A 27 -13.22 11.58 -1.42
C PHE A 27 -12.46 10.47 -2.12
N VAL A 28 -12.57 9.25 -1.61
CA VAL A 28 -12.07 8.04 -2.27
C VAL A 28 -13.18 7.49 -3.16
N GLU A 29 -12.90 7.32 -4.44
CA GLU A 29 -13.80 6.64 -5.37
C GLU A 29 -13.73 5.14 -5.16
N LEU A 30 -14.87 4.51 -4.89
CA LEU A 30 -15.01 3.05 -4.85
C LEU A 30 -15.82 2.59 -6.05
N ASP A 31 -15.42 1.44 -6.60
CA ASP A 31 -16.20 0.78 -7.64
C ASP A 31 -17.61 0.43 -7.10
N PRO A 32 -18.69 0.55 -7.91
CA PRO A 32 -20.05 0.15 -7.50
C PRO A 32 -20.17 -1.29 -6.99
N ASP A 33 -19.30 -2.19 -7.43
CA ASP A 33 -19.24 -3.58 -6.98
C ASP A 33 -18.39 -3.79 -5.72
N HIS A 34 -17.74 -2.72 -5.22
CA HIS A 34 -16.96 -2.78 -3.99
C HIS A 34 -17.86 -3.09 -2.78
N PRO A 35 -17.48 -4.03 -1.87
CA PRO A 35 -18.31 -4.40 -0.70
C PRO A 35 -18.73 -3.22 0.18
N GLY A 36 -17.86 -2.21 0.31
CA GLY A 36 -18.10 -0.99 1.10
C GLY A 36 -18.77 0.14 0.33
N PHE A 37 -19.13 -0.03 -0.97
CA PHE A 37 -19.66 1.06 -1.79
C PHE A 37 -20.91 1.71 -1.21
N LYS A 38 -21.82 0.92 -0.61
CA LYS A 38 -23.07 1.35 0.00
C LYS A 38 -22.96 1.67 1.49
N ASP A 39 -21.80 1.40 2.10
CA ASP A 39 -21.55 1.66 3.51
C ASP A 39 -20.96 3.06 3.69
N GLU A 40 -21.77 4.00 4.17
CA GLU A 40 -21.36 5.38 4.39
C GLU A 40 -20.28 5.48 5.49
N GLY A 41 -20.33 4.65 6.51
CA GLY A 41 -19.34 4.59 7.59
C GLY A 41 -17.98 4.18 7.06
N TYR A 42 -17.94 3.10 6.27
CA TYR A 42 -16.72 2.63 5.62
C TYR A 42 -16.14 3.69 4.65
N ARG A 43 -16.98 4.33 3.84
CA ARG A 43 -16.54 5.38 2.92
C ARG A 43 -15.98 6.60 3.66
N SER A 44 -16.65 7.05 4.72
CA SER A 44 -16.13 8.13 5.56
C SER A 44 -14.77 7.79 6.14
N ARG A 45 -14.62 6.55 6.62
CA ARG A 45 -13.36 6.05 7.16
C ARG A 45 -12.23 6.01 6.13
N ARG A 46 -12.53 5.58 4.90
CA ARG A 46 -11.59 5.62 3.79
C ARG A 46 -11.10 7.04 3.50
N ASN A 47 -12.00 8.00 3.50
CA ASN A 47 -11.68 9.42 3.28
C ASN A 47 -10.77 9.97 4.39
N GLU A 48 -11.02 9.64 5.66
CA GLU A 48 -10.18 10.04 6.79
C GLU A 48 -8.74 9.52 6.65
N ILE A 49 -8.59 8.24 6.33
CA ILE A 49 -7.27 7.63 6.15
C ILE A 49 -6.56 8.20 4.92
N ALA A 50 -7.26 8.37 3.80
CA ALA A 50 -6.69 8.98 2.60
C ALA A 50 -6.20 10.41 2.88
N LYS A 51 -6.93 11.19 3.68
CA LYS A 51 -6.53 12.54 4.08
C LYS A 51 -5.20 12.56 4.82
N ILE A 52 -4.96 11.63 5.74
CA ILE A 52 -3.68 11.49 6.45
C ILE A 52 -2.52 11.29 5.46
N ALA A 53 -2.74 10.43 4.46
CA ALA A 53 -1.75 10.15 3.42
C ALA A 53 -1.49 11.37 2.52
N LEU A 54 -2.54 12.11 2.13
CA LEU A 54 -2.39 13.32 1.31
C LEU A 54 -1.61 14.40 2.04
N GLU A 55 -1.96 14.68 3.30
CA GLU A 55 -1.23 15.66 4.14
C GLU A 55 0.25 15.27 4.30
N TRP A 56 0.56 13.97 4.40
CA TRP A 56 1.93 13.48 4.39
C TRP A 56 2.64 13.74 3.06
N ASN A 57 1.95 13.53 1.95
CA ASN A 57 2.52 13.64 0.61
C ASN A 57 2.71 15.11 0.14
N GLU A 58 2.11 16.10 0.82
CA GLU A 58 2.42 17.52 0.60
C GLU A 58 3.87 17.89 0.97
N MET A 59 4.51 17.10 1.84
CA MET A 59 5.88 17.31 2.24
C MET A 59 6.85 16.77 1.17
N SER A 60 7.99 17.45 1.01
CA SER A 60 9.08 16.93 0.21
C SER A 60 9.63 15.61 0.75
N MET A 61 10.27 14.80 -0.08
CA MET A 61 10.88 13.54 0.32
C MET A 61 11.92 13.72 1.46
N ASP A 62 12.69 14.78 1.43
CA ASP A 62 13.70 15.07 2.46
C ASP A 62 13.05 15.42 3.80
N GLU A 63 11.95 16.18 3.78
CA GLU A 63 11.18 16.47 4.98
C GLU A 63 10.57 15.19 5.57
N ARG A 64 9.96 14.34 4.75
CA ARG A 64 9.37 13.07 5.18
C ARG A 64 10.38 12.14 5.83
N ARG A 65 11.62 12.08 5.30
CA ARG A 65 12.69 11.26 5.88
C ARG A 65 13.06 11.64 7.30
N SER A 66 12.90 12.90 7.66
CA SER A 66 13.20 13.41 9.00
C SER A 66 12.05 13.28 10.00
N LYS A 67 10.88 12.85 9.56
CA LYS A 67 9.66 12.78 10.36
C LYS A 67 9.20 11.35 10.60
N LYS A 68 8.44 11.16 11.68
CA LYS A 68 7.72 9.92 11.92
C LYS A 68 6.54 9.82 10.95
N ILE A 69 6.32 8.61 10.45
CA ILE A 69 5.18 8.29 9.60
C ILE A 69 3.89 8.50 10.41
N PRO A 70 2.86 9.12 9.82
CA PRO A 70 1.65 9.46 10.55
C PRO A 70 0.91 8.21 11.02
N HIS A 71 0.35 8.30 12.21
CA HIS A 71 -0.44 7.26 12.82
C HIS A 71 -1.83 7.17 12.17
N ALA A 72 -2.24 5.98 11.72
CA ALA A 72 -3.62 5.71 11.32
C ALA A 72 -4.42 5.26 12.55
N PRO A 73 -5.50 5.97 12.93
CA PRO A 73 -6.25 5.67 14.15
C PRO A 73 -7.22 4.50 13.92
N TYR A 74 -6.71 3.27 13.91
CA TYR A 74 -7.52 2.07 13.71
C TYR A 74 -8.55 1.86 14.83
N SER A 75 -9.73 1.35 14.47
CA SER A 75 -10.79 0.96 15.38
C SER A 75 -10.68 -0.51 15.79
N GLU A 76 -11.36 -0.89 16.87
CA GLU A 76 -11.44 -2.29 17.31
C GLU A 76 -12.06 -3.20 16.23
N ASP A 77 -13.01 -2.70 15.44
CA ASP A 77 -13.62 -3.44 14.32
C ASP A 77 -12.62 -3.67 13.18
N GLU A 78 -11.77 -2.67 12.88
CA GLU A 78 -10.71 -2.79 11.87
C GLU A 78 -9.64 -3.80 12.33
N ASP A 79 -9.24 -3.74 13.59
CA ASP A 79 -8.32 -4.72 14.20
C ASP A 79 -8.91 -6.13 14.22
N ALA A 80 -10.21 -6.29 14.45
CA ALA A 80 -10.88 -7.58 14.38
C ALA A 80 -10.87 -8.18 12.95
N VAL A 81 -11.00 -7.35 11.91
CA VAL A 81 -10.84 -7.82 10.51
C VAL A 81 -9.42 -8.32 10.27
N TRP A 82 -8.42 -7.56 10.72
CA TRP A 82 -7.01 -7.97 10.64
C TRP A 82 -6.78 -9.29 11.34
N ALA A 83 -7.21 -9.44 12.60
CA ALA A 83 -7.04 -10.65 13.39
C ALA A 83 -7.65 -11.89 12.71
N ALA A 84 -8.87 -11.75 12.16
CA ALA A 84 -9.54 -12.83 11.41
C ALA A 84 -8.77 -13.26 10.15
N ILE A 85 -8.13 -12.29 9.48
CA ILE A 85 -7.28 -12.58 8.31
C ILE A 85 -6.00 -13.28 8.74
N MET A 86 -5.32 -12.78 9.78
CA MET A 86 -4.06 -13.37 10.28
C MET A 86 -4.25 -14.79 10.79
N GLU A 87 -5.34 -15.07 11.50
CA GLU A 87 -5.69 -16.43 11.94
C GLU A 87 -5.77 -17.40 10.76
N ARG A 88 -6.35 -16.97 9.64
CA ARG A 88 -6.56 -17.83 8.48
C ARG A 88 -5.36 -17.92 7.56
N ILE A 89 -4.61 -16.83 7.37
CA ILE A 89 -3.51 -16.80 6.40
C ILE A 89 -2.22 -17.40 6.95
N THR A 90 -1.96 -17.27 8.26
CA THR A 90 -0.72 -17.77 8.88
C THR A 90 -0.45 -19.24 8.59
N PRO A 91 -1.38 -20.19 8.81
CA PRO A 91 -1.13 -21.60 8.51
C PRO A 91 -0.98 -21.88 7.00
N VAL A 92 -1.55 -21.04 6.13
CA VAL A 92 -1.37 -21.13 4.68
C VAL A 92 0.05 -20.71 4.31
N HIS A 93 0.54 -19.61 4.88
CA HIS A 93 1.93 -19.18 4.69
C HIS A 93 2.92 -20.20 5.20
N GLU A 94 2.73 -20.74 6.40
CA GLU A 94 3.61 -21.78 6.96
C GLU A 94 3.75 -23.01 6.04
N LYS A 95 2.71 -23.31 5.27
CA LYS A 95 2.69 -24.45 4.36
C LYS A 95 3.24 -24.16 2.97
N TYR A 96 2.98 -22.97 2.43
CA TYR A 96 3.16 -22.67 1.01
C TYR A 96 4.11 -21.51 0.71
N ALA A 97 4.37 -20.62 1.67
CA ALA A 97 5.27 -19.51 1.42
C ALA A 97 6.74 -19.97 1.39
N CYS A 98 7.57 -19.32 0.58
CA CYS A 98 8.98 -19.62 0.49
C CYS A 98 9.71 -19.35 1.82
N LYS A 99 10.82 -20.05 2.01
CA LYS A 99 11.61 -19.96 3.25
C LYS A 99 12.03 -18.53 3.58
N GLN A 100 12.45 -17.75 2.59
CA GLN A 100 12.88 -16.38 2.78
C GLN A 100 11.75 -15.50 3.29
N TYR A 101 10.52 -15.66 2.76
CA TYR A 101 9.36 -15.00 3.27
C TYR A 101 9.11 -15.32 4.75
N LEU A 102 9.08 -16.60 5.11
CA LEU A 102 8.82 -17.06 6.48
C LEU A 102 9.87 -16.56 7.48
N GLU A 103 11.14 -16.59 7.10
CA GLU A 103 12.24 -16.09 7.95
C GLU A 103 12.11 -14.58 8.21
N ASN A 104 11.78 -13.80 7.20
CA ASN A 104 11.65 -12.35 7.34
C ASN A 104 10.32 -11.92 7.95
N ALA A 105 9.23 -12.63 7.71
CA ALA A 105 7.96 -12.42 8.41
C ALA A 105 8.12 -12.59 9.93
N ARG A 106 8.92 -13.58 10.38
CA ARG A 106 9.22 -13.74 11.81
C ARG A 106 10.06 -12.59 12.38
N LYS A 107 11.01 -12.05 11.60
CA LYS A 107 11.84 -10.91 12.03
C LYS A 107 11.01 -9.63 12.12
N LEU A 108 10.08 -9.41 11.19
CA LEU A 108 9.16 -8.28 11.21
C LEU A 108 8.22 -8.33 12.40
N GLY A 109 7.79 -9.54 12.81
CA GLY A 109 6.98 -9.73 13.99
C GLY A 109 5.62 -9.02 13.93
N LEU A 110 4.95 -9.04 12.77
CA LEU A 110 3.63 -8.42 12.65
C LEU A 110 2.66 -8.97 13.69
N PRO A 111 1.93 -8.13 14.44
CA PRO A 111 0.98 -8.58 15.43
C PRO A 111 -0.18 -9.34 14.77
N ASN A 112 -0.74 -10.32 15.48
CA ASN A 112 -1.88 -11.12 14.97
C ASN A 112 -3.24 -10.52 15.35
N ASP A 113 -3.29 -9.61 16.29
CA ASP A 113 -4.50 -9.12 16.95
C ASP A 113 -4.85 -7.66 16.63
N ARG A 114 -3.97 -6.94 15.97
CA ARG A 114 -4.17 -5.54 15.57
C ARG A 114 -3.43 -5.21 14.28
N ILE A 115 -3.85 -4.16 13.60
CA ILE A 115 -3.12 -3.61 12.45
C ILE A 115 -1.87 -2.87 12.97
N PRO A 116 -0.66 -3.25 12.55
CA PRO A 116 0.53 -2.50 12.94
C PRO A 116 0.57 -1.14 12.23
N GLN A 117 1.19 -0.15 12.87
CA GLN A 117 1.43 1.14 12.27
C GLN A 117 2.58 1.06 11.25
N LEU A 118 2.50 1.80 10.15
CA LEU A 118 3.59 1.84 9.16
C LEU A 118 4.92 2.28 9.77
N GLN A 119 4.91 3.12 10.81
CA GLN A 119 6.11 3.51 11.54
C GLN A 119 6.79 2.31 12.23
N GLU A 120 6.03 1.47 12.93
CA GLU A 120 6.54 0.28 13.63
C GLU A 120 7.20 -0.69 12.64
N VAL A 121 6.54 -0.93 11.52
CA VAL A 121 7.02 -1.83 10.48
C VAL A 121 8.26 -1.26 9.78
N SER A 122 8.25 0.05 9.51
CA SER A 122 9.36 0.73 8.85
C SER A 122 10.63 0.73 9.70
N GLU A 123 10.55 0.89 11.01
CA GLU A 123 11.71 0.84 11.90
C GLU A 123 12.46 -0.50 11.74
N THR A 124 11.75 -1.61 11.73
CA THR A 124 12.35 -2.93 11.50
C THR A 124 12.85 -3.10 10.06
N LEU A 125 12.07 -2.67 9.08
CA LEU A 125 12.41 -2.82 7.67
C LEU A 125 13.63 -1.97 7.26
N GLU A 126 13.76 -0.76 7.82
CA GLU A 126 14.93 0.11 7.63
C GLU A 126 16.22 -0.54 8.13
N GLU A 127 16.18 -1.23 9.29
CA GLU A 127 17.32 -1.99 9.81
C GLU A 127 17.70 -3.18 8.92
N MET A 128 16.71 -3.83 8.29
CA MET A 128 16.94 -5.01 7.44
C MET A 128 17.52 -4.63 6.07
N THR A 129 16.95 -3.64 5.39
CA THR A 129 17.27 -3.33 3.98
C THR A 129 17.30 -1.85 3.64
N GLY A 130 17.02 -0.97 4.59
CA GLY A 130 16.90 0.47 4.37
C GLY A 130 15.58 0.88 3.70
N PHE A 131 14.64 -0.05 3.48
CA PHE A 131 13.30 0.27 3.01
C PHE A 131 12.44 0.83 4.14
N ARG A 132 11.53 1.75 3.78
CA ARG A 132 10.47 2.20 4.66
C ARG A 132 9.14 2.21 3.92
N GLN A 133 8.06 2.15 4.64
CA GLN A 133 6.73 2.31 4.08
C GLN A 133 6.26 3.74 4.25
N GLU A 134 5.65 4.32 3.23
CA GLU A 134 5.05 5.65 3.32
C GLU A 134 3.59 5.61 2.86
N PRO A 135 2.69 6.34 3.55
CA PRO A 135 1.27 6.24 3.29
C PRO A 135 0.87 6.88 1.96
N VAL A 136 -0.07 6.22 1.27
CA VAL A 136 -0.79 6.77 0.11
C VAL A 136 -2.29 6.60 0.28
N GLY A 137 -3.07 7.47 -0.36
CA GLY A 137 -4.53 7.47 -0.22
C GLY A 137 -5.23 6.34 -0.99
N GLY A 138 -4.55 5.72 -1.94
CA GLY A 138 -5.06 4.65 -2.79
C GLY A 138 -4.06 4.28 -3.87
N LEU A 139 -4.53 3.70 -4.99
CA LEU A 139 -3.67 3.34 -6.12
C LEU A 139 -2.98 4.57 -6.71
N VAL A 140 -1.69 4.47 -6.88
CA VAL A 140 -0.85 5.52 -7.47
C VAL A 140 -0.44 5.15 -8.89
N HIS A 141 -0.07 6.15 -9.68
CA HIS A 141 0.46 5.93 -11.02
C HIS A 141 1.75 5.08 -10.96
N PRO A 142 1.97 4.11 -11.87
CA PRO A 142 3.17 3.25 -11.88
C PRO A 142 4.49 4.02 -11.79
N LYS A 143 4.61 5.16 -12.47
CA LYS A 143 5.79 6.03 -12.40
C LYS A 143 6.07 6.53 -10.98
N THR A 144 5.04 6.95 -10.27
CA THR A 144 5.13 7.40 -8.87
C THR A 144 5.58 6.26 -7.96
N PHE A 145 4.95 5.09 -8.10
CA PHE A 145 5.30 3.89 -7.33
C PHE A 145 6.76 3.47 -7.58
N HIS A 146 7.15 3.32 -8.83
CA HIS A 146 8.52 2.92 -9.17
C HIS A 146 9.56 3.95 -8.73
N THR A 147 9.25 5.25 -8.83
CA THR A 147 10.15 6.32 -8.35
C THR A 147 10.37 6.22 -6.84
N ALA A 148 9.33 5.89 -6.07
CA ALA A 148 9.45 5.64 -4.64
C ALA A 148 10.35 4.42 -4.35
N LEU A 149 10.18 3.31 -5.08
CA LEU A 149 11.03 2.12 -4.94
C LEU A 149 12.51 2.42 -5.18
N ALA A 150 12.85 3.27 -6.17
CA ALA A 150 14.23 3.69 -6.43
C ALA A 150 14.88 4.39 -5.22
N ASN A 151 14.07 4.97 -4.35
CA ASN A 151 14.46 5.66 -3.13
C ASN A 151 14.29 4.82 -1.85
N ARG A 152 14.07 3.51 -1.99
CA ARG A 152 13.78 2.58 -0.89
C ARG A 152 12.54 2.96 -0.08
N VAL A 153 11.54 3.49 -0.74
CA VAL A 153 10.21 3.77 -0.19
C VAL A 153 9.21 2.85 -0.87
N PHE A 154 8.46 2.10 -0.07
CA PHE A 154 7.30 1.35 -0.52
C PHE A 154 6.03 2.15 -0.19
N LEU A 155 5.27 2.51 -1.20
CA LEU A 155 4.04 3.27 -1.02
C LEU A 155 2.93 2.30 -0.57
N SER A 156 2.34 2.60 0.58
CA SER A 156 1.47 1.68 1.30
C SER A 156 0.13 2.33 1.64
N THR A 157 -0.95 1.67 1.30
CA THR A 157 -2.28 2.07 1.78
C THR A 157 -2.41 1.74 3.27
N GLN A 158 -3.17 2.55 4.01
CA GLN A 158 -3.38 2.33 5.46
C GLN A 158 -4.80 1.88 5.80
N TYR A 159 -5.73 1.86 4.86
CA TYR A 159 -7.07 1.35 5.11
C TYR A 159 -7.11 -0.18 5.03
N ILE A 160 -8.09 -0.78 5.72
CA ILE A 160 -8.35 -2.22 5.64
C ILE A 160 -9.63 -2.47 4.82
N ARG A 161 -9.70 -3.64 4.20
CA ARG A 161 -10.85 -4.10 3.42
C ARG A 161 -12.13 -4.16 4.26
N HIS A 162 -13.27 -4.13 3.58
CA HIS A 162 -14.57 -4.14 4.22
C HIS A 162 -14.83 -5.44 5.00
N SER A 163 -15.34 -5.32 6.23
CA SER A 163 -15.57 -6.43 7.18
C SER A 163 -16.52 -7.52 6.67
N SER A 164 -17.43 -7.18 5.74
CA SER A 164 -18.36 -8.17 5.15
C SER A 164 -17.66 -9.19 4.24
N ARG A 165 -16.43 -8.88 3.76
CA ARG A 165 -15.62 -9.78 2.92
C ARG A 165 -14.15 -9.74 3.34
N PRO A 166 -13.81 -10.23 4.54
CA PRO A 166 -12.45 -10.10 5.09
C PRO A 166 -11.39 -10.85 4.28
N PHE A 167 -11.79 -11.81 3.44
CA PHE A 167 -10.88 -12.63 2.63
C PHE A 167 -10.85 -12.25 1.15
N TYR A 168 -11.41 -11.09 0.81
CA TYR A 168 -11.41 -10.57 -0.55
C TYR A 168 -11.35 -9.04 -0.54
N THR A 169 -10.52 -8.49 -1.41
CA THR A 169 -10.52 -7.05 -1.72
C THR A 169 -10.35 -6.86 -3.22
N PRO A 170 -11.07 -5.92 -3.86
CA PRO A 170 -10.88 -5.58 -5.26
C PRO A 170 -9.66 -4.67 -5.50
N GLU A 171 -9.08 -4.12 -4.45
CA GLU A 171 -7.96 -3.18 -4.49
C GLU A 171 -6.95 -3.46 -3.36
N PRO A 172 -5.68 -3.06 -3.49
CA PRO A 172 -4.70 -3.18 -2.42
C PRO A 172 -5.15 -2.46 -1.15
N ASP A 173 -4.98 -3.09 -0.01
CA ASP A 173 -5.25 -2.57 1.31
C ASP A 173 -4.06 -2.84 2.25
N VAL A 174 -4.12 -2.38 3.50
CA VAL A 174 -3.02 -2.56 4.46
C VAL A 174 -2.60 -4.02 4.64
N VAL A 175 -3.51 -4.99 4.47
CA VAL A 175 -3.16 -6.41 4.51
C VAL A 175 -2.30 -6.80 3.32
N HIS A 176 -2.68 -6.37 2.10
CA HIS A 176 -1.91 -6.59 0.89
C HIS A 176 -0.49 -6.03 1.05
N GLU A 177 -0.37 -4.82 1.55
CA GLU A 177 0.91 -4.13 1.71
C GLU A 177 1.81 -4.80 2.75
N LEU A 178 1.28 -5.00 3.97
CA LEU A 178 2.09 -5.47 5.09
C LEU A 178 2.34 -6.97 5.05
N VAL A 179 1.33 -7.76 4.74
CA VAL A 179 1.45 -9.21 4.70
C VAL A 179 2.00 -9.69 3.35
N GLY A 180 1.58 -9.04 2.25
CA GLY A 180 1.99 -9.44 0.90
C GLY A 180 3.43 -9.04 0.57
N HIS A 181 3.83 -7.81 0.84
CA HIS A 181 5.10 -7.25 0.34
C HIS A 181 6.20 -7.14 1.38
N THR A 182 5.88 -6.73 2.61
CA THR A 182 6.90 -6.25 3.55
C THR A 182 7.92 -7.31 3.92
N ALA A 183 7.50 -8.58 4.11
CA ALA A 183 8.42 -9.65 4.45
C ALA A 183 9.48 -9.88 3.36
N MET A 184 9.11 -9.77 2.10
CA MET A 184 10.03 -9.90 0.98
C MET A 184 10.91 -8.67 0.81
N LEU A 185 10.43 -7.46 1.12
CA LEU A 185 11.26 -6.25 1.17
C LEU A 185 12.35 -6.32 2.24
N GLY A 186 12.18 -7.17 3.25
CA GLY A 186 13.22 -7.51 4.24
C GLY A 186 14.34 -8.41 3.70
N VAL A 187 14.23 -8.97 2.49
CA VAL A 187 15.26 -9.77 1.82
C VAL A 187 16.16 -8.83 1.01
N PRO A 188 17.48 -8.75 1.28
CA PRO A 188 18.36 -7.77 0.62
C PRO A 188 18.35 -7.84 -0.91
N GLU A 189 18.38 -9.04 -1.50
CA GLU A 189 18.36 -9.20 -2.96
C GLU A 189 17.02 -8.78 -3.56
N TRP A 190 15.91 -9.04 -2.87
CA TRP A 190 14.59 -8.63 -3.29
C TRP A 190 14.39 -7.11 -3.17
N ALA A 191 14.89 -6.53 -2.08
CA ALA A 191 14.91 -5.09 -1.88
C ALA A 191 15.70 -4.38 -3.00
N GLU A 192 16.88 -4.90 -3.35
CA GLU A 192 17.67 -4.34 -4.46
C GLU A 192 16.99 -4.51 -5.81
N LEU A 193 16.29 -5.62 -6.05
CA LEU A 193 15.49 -5.81 -7.27
C LEU A 193 14.40 -4.73 -7.40
N ASN A 194 13.69 -4.41 -6.31
CA ASN A 194 12.72 -3.32 -6.29
C ASN A 194 13.35 -1.96 -6.64
N VAL A 195 14.52 -1.67 -6.07
CA VAL A 195 15.30 -0.46 -6.40
C VAL A 195 15.68 -0.43 -7.88
N LEU A 196 16.07 -1.56 -8.46
CA LEU A 196 16.43 -1.66 -9.88
C LEU A 196 15.22 -1.41 -10.80
N PHE A 197 14.02 -1.89 -10.46
CA PHE A 197 12.79 -1.54 -11.17
C PHE A 197 12.55 -0.03 -11.16
N GLY A 198 12.64 0.58 -9.98
CA GLY A 198 12.51 2.03 -9.86
C GLY A 198 13.52 2.81 -10.69
N LYS A 199 14.80 2.45 -10.62
CA LYS A 199 15.86 3.06 -11.41
C LYS A 199 15.69 2.85 -12.92
N ALA A 200 15.14 1.71 -13.33
CA ALA A 200 14.86 1.46 -14.76
C ALA A 200 13.74 2.37 -15.25
N ASP A 201 12.67 2.54 -14.47
CA ASP A 201 11.54 3.40 -14.79
C ASP A 201 11.94 4.88 -14.87
N MET A 202 12.80 5.34 -13.96
CA MET A 202 13.33 6.72 -13.99
C MET A 202 14.13 7.08 -15.26
N ARG A 203 14.58 6.10 -16.03
CA ARG A 203 15.35 6.30 -17.28
C ARG A 203 14.48 6.48 -18.52
N THR A 204 13.16 6.40 -18.39
CA THR A 204 12.25 6.53 -19.53
C THR A 204 11.08 7.47 -19.22
N GLU A 205 10.68 8.21 -20.25
CA GLU A 205 9.43 8.99 -20.28
C GLU A 205 8.37 8.31 -21.17
N SER A 206 8.70 7.15 -21.74
CA SER A 206 7.79 6.44 -22.61
C SER A 206 6.73 5.66 -21.82
N GLU A 207 5.46 6.07 -21.92
CA GLU A 207 4.33 5.37 -21.32
C GLU A 207 4.31 3.86 -21.67
N ALA A 208 4.65 3.51 -22.92
CA ALA A 208 4.73 2.12 -23.32
C ALA A 208 5.85 1.35 -22.61
N ALA A 209 6.96 2.00 -22.25
CA ALA A 209 8.05 1.38 -21.50
C ALA A 209 7.69 1.27 -20.01
N ILE A 210 7.07 2.32 -19.43
CA ILE A 210 6.56 2.33 -18.05
C ILE A 210 5.56 1.18 -17.86
N ASN A 211 4.58 1.06 -18.76
CA ASN A 211 3.57 -0.01 -18.72
C ASN A 211 4.19 -1.41 -18.87
N ARG A 212 5.22 -1.59 -19.68
CA ARG A 212 5.94 -2.87 -19.78
C ARG A 212 6.70 -3.21 -18.50
N LEU A 213 7.37 -2.22 -17.89
CA LEU A 213 8.03 -2.42 -16.59
C LEU A 213 7.04 -2.78 -15.50
N GLY A 214 5.90 -2.09 -15.43
CA GLY A 214 4.82 -2.41 -14.52
C GLY A 214 4.28 -3.83 -14.73
N SER A 215 4.11 -4.26 -15.99
CA SER A 215 3.67 -5.63 -16.29
C SER A 215 4.70 -6.68 -15.84
N VAL A 216 5.99 -6.43 -16.06
CA VAL A 216 7.05 -7.33 -15.57
C VAL A 216 7.08 -7.39 -14.05
N TYR A 217 6.99 -6.21 -13.40
CA TYR A 217 6.89 -6.11 -11.94
C TYR A 217 5.74 -6.98 -11.43
N TRP A 218 4.55 -6.81 -11.99
CA TRP A 218 3.36 -7.53 -11.59
C TRP A 218 3.53 -9.04 -11.73
N TYR A 219 3.96 -9.53 -12.90
CA TYR A 219 4.11 -10.97 -13.11
C TYR A 219 5.24 -11.61 -12.30
N VAL A 220 6.28 -10.88 -11.92
CA VAL A 220 7.46 -11.41 -11.24
C VAL A 220 7.39 -11.20 -9.72
N LEU A 221 7.03 -10.00 -9.28
CA LEU A 221 7.10 -9.60 -7.88
C LEU A 221 5.76 -9.75 -7.14
N GLU A 222 4.64 -9.64 -7.87
CA GLU A 222 3.30 -9.79 -7.28
C GLU A 222 2.80 -11.25 -7.37
N PHE A 223 2.93 -11.86 -8.55
CA PHE A 223 2.39 -13.20 -8.84
C PHE A 223 3.47 -14.24 -9.12
N GLY A 224 4.72 -13.95 -8.82
CA GLY A 224 5.81 -14.88 -8.98
C GLY A 224 5.67 -16.09 -8.05
N ALA A 225 6.13 -17.25 -8.52
CA ALA A 225 6.21 -18.47 -7.72
C ALA A 225 7.66 -18.90 -7.53
N CYS A 226 7.98 -19.38 -6.35
CA CYS A 226 9.30 -19.92 -6.02
C CYS A 226 9.30 -21.44 -6.09
N ARG A 227 10.39 -22.00 -6.60
CA ARG A 227 10.60 -23.46 -6.53
C ARG A 227 11.66 -23.77 -5.48
N GLU A 228 11.27 -24.48 -4.45
CA GLU A 228 12.17 -24.93 -3.37
C GLU A 228 12.11 -26.44 -3.25
N ASN A 229 13.26 -27.11 -3.20
CA ASN A 229 13.36 -28.58 -3.08
C ASN A 229 12.57 -29.39 -4.14
N GLY A 230 12.31 -28.78 -5.32
CA GLY A 230 11.56 -29.42 -6.40
C GLY A 230 10.05 -29.19 -6.37
N GLU A 231 9.53 -28.52 -5.35
CA GLU A 231 8.12 -28.12 -5.18
C GLU A 231 7.93 -26.61 -5.46
N VAL A 232 6.73 -26.22 -5.90
CA VAL A 232 6.34 -24.82 -6.15
C VAL A 232 5.34 -24.40 -5.10
#